data_764b1e7c0df373b5bc86707cb1ff5528
#
_entry.id   764b1e7c0df373b5bc86707cb1ff5528
#
_cell.length_a   1.000
_cell.length_b   1.000
_cell.length_c   1.000
_cell.angle_alpha   90.00
_cell.angle_beta   90.00
_cell.angle_gamma   90.00
#
_symmetry.space_group_name_H-M   'P 1'
#
loop_
_entity.id
_entity.type
_entity.pdbx_description
1 polymer ?
#
loop_
_entity_poly.entity_id
_entity_poly.type
_entity_poly.pdbx_seq_one_letter_code
_entity_poly.pdbx_strand_id
1 'polypeptide(L)'
;VNGVEKAVGGDSGCFFHRRTLLKLPLVLAGAAALARAPRAAAQPRPGAGPWSPDRADRWYRAQGWLVGANYVTSTAINQLEMFQADTFHPLRIHVELGWAQSAGLNTVRVFLHDQLWAQDYRGFQARLAQFVAIAADHNIKPLFVLFDSCWDPLPKAGPQRAPTPGVHNSGWVQGPGAERLDDRGYLGTLRDYVTGVITQFRNDDRVLGWDVWNEPDNPSRHYASVERADKQQLVADLLPQVFAWARAVDPAQPLTSAVWQGEWDTGSTDVISGIQLDNSDVITFHSYGEPADFERRIDALAPLDRPILCTEYLARPLGSTVADILPIAKRRKVGALNWGLVAGKTQTYFPWDSWEHPYPSIPDVWFHDLLQSDGRPFRDDEIQTVRQLTGGAMHLGPQ
;
A
#
# COMPACT_ATOMS: atom_id res chain seq x y z
N VAL A 1 -17.12 -62.96 -12.42
CA VAL A 1 -17.39 -64.17 -11.69
C VAL A 1 -17.43 -63.77 -10.22
N ASN A 2 -18.60 -63.50 -9.75
CA ASN A 2 -19.45 -64.17 -8.75
C ASN A 2 -18.81 -64.16 -7.34
N GLY A 3 -19.45 -63.78 -6.28
CA GLY A 3 -20.84 -63.70 -5.83
C GLY A 3 -20.77 -63.49 -4.33
N VAL A 4 -21.59 -62.57 -3.68
CA VAL A 4 -22.88 -62.89 -3.08
C VAL A 4 -22.76 -63.99 -1.98
N GLU A 5 -23.13 -63.79 -0.73
CA GLU A 5 -24.38 -63.51 -0.05
C GLU A 5 -24.16 -63.45 1.47
N LYS A 6 -24.86 -62.60 2.19
CA LYS A 6 -25.99 -62.81 3.14
C LYS A 6 -25.66 -63.66 4.41
N ALA A 7 -26.16 -63.38 5.50
CA ALA A 7 -27.21 -62.64 6.19
C ALA A 7 -27.53 -63.31 7.54
N VAL A 8 -28.21 -62.54 8.43
CA VAL A 8 -29.21 -63.01 9.45
C VAL A 8 -28.65 -63.67 10.72
N GLY A 9 -28.93 -63.32 11.93
CA GLY A 9 -30.05 -62.72 12.61
C GLY A 9 -30.20 -63.35 13.98
N GLY A 10 -30.97 -62.76 14.86
CA GLY A 10 -31.52 -63.38 16.05
C GLY A 10 -30.97 -62.83 17.37
N ASP A 11 -31.65 -62.09 18.06
CA ASP A 11 -32.91 -61.97 18.82
C ASP A 11 -32.80 -62.55 20.24
N SER A 12 -33.31 -61.75 21.14
CA SER A 12 -33.97 -62.10 22.39
C SER A 12 -33.19 -62.35 23.69
N GLY A 13 -33.52 -61.57 24.72
CA GLY A 13 -33.49 -62.09 26.06
C GLY A 13 -33.45 -61.00 27.15
N CYS A 14 -34.65 -60.55 27.55
CA CYS A 14 -34.86 -59.84 28.81
C CYS A 14 -34.44 -60.64 30.02
N PHE A 15 -33.85 -60.00 31.02
CA PHE A 15 -34.17 -60.29 32.44
C PHE A 15 -33.98 -59.07 33.30
N PHE A 16 -35.08 -58.70 33.97
CA PHE A 16 -35.15 -57.74 35.09
C PHE A 16 -34.40 -58.27 36.31
N HIS A 17 -33.63 -57.42 36.98
CA HIS A 17 -33.56 -57.46 38.44
C HIS A 17 -33.46 -56.06 39.06
N ARG A 18 -34.17 -55.92 40.18
CA ARG A 18 -34.50 -54.69 40.91
C ARG A 18 -33.41 -54.28 41.90
N ARG A 19 -33.36 -52.98 42.09
CA ARG A 19 -33.10 -52.24 43.34
C ARG A 19 -31.65 -52.20 43.92
N THR A 20 -31.07 -50.99 43.93
CA THR A 20 -30.83 -50.29 45.22
C THR A 20 -30.58 -48.84 44.98
N LEU A 21 -31.38 -47.95 45.62
CA LEU A 21 -31.26 -46.51 45.68
C LEU A 21 -30.05 -46.16 46.59
N LEU A 22 -29.05 -45.51 46.01
CA LEU A 22 -28.06 -44.72 46.78
C LEU A 22 -28.14 -43.29 46.36
N LYS A 23 -28.63 -42.45 47.28
CA LYS A 23 -28.63 -40.99 47.12
C LYS A 23 -27.20 -40.47 47.25
N LEU A 24 -26.69 -39.85 46.19
CA LEU A 24 -25.51 -38.99 46.25
C LEU A 24 -25.92 -37.56 45.96
N PRO A 25 -25.32 -36.58 46.64
CA PRO A 25 -25.72 -35.19 46.54
C PRO A 25 -25.30 -34.56 45.19
N LEU A 26 -26.20 -33.80 44.64
CA LEU A 26 -26.00 -33.00 43.41
C LEU A 26 -25.02 -31.86 43.75
N VAL A 27 -23.77 -31.97 43.35
CA VAL A 27 -22.82 -30.83 43.32
C VAL A 27 -23.11 -30.03 42.06
N LEU A 28 -23.80 -28.92 42.22
CA LEU A 28 -23.91 -27.89 41.17
C LEU A 28 -22.50 -27.30 40.95
N ALA A 29 -21.81 -27.74 39.93
CA ALA A 29 -20.65 -27.05 39.38
C ALA A 29 -21.17 -25.81 38.63
N GLY A 30 -21.14 -24.67 39.28
CA GLY A 30 -21.38 -23.39 38.65
C GLY A 30 -20.31 -23.13 37.60
N ALA A 31 -20.68 -23.17 36.32
CA ALA A 31 -19.87 -22.65 35.25
C ALA A 31 -19.74 -21.13 35.42
N ALA A 32 -18.67 -20.68 36.06
CA ALA A 32 -18.28 -19.28 36.06
C ALA A 32 -17.89 -18.92 34.61
N ALA A 33 -18.83 -18.31 33.90
CA ALA A 33 -18.52 -17.60 32.67
C ALA A 33 -17.53 -16.48 33.02
N LEU A 34 -16.25 -16.66 32.71
CA LEU A 34 -15.27 -15.59 32.73
C LEU A 34 -15.69 -14.59 31.67
N ALA A 35 -16.51 -13.62 32.07
CA ALA A 35 -16.75 -12.42 31.29
C ALA A 35 -15.38 -11.76 31.08
N ARG A 36 -14.88 -11.82 29.86
CA ARG A 36 -13.69 -11.10 29.42
C ARG A 36 -14.03 -9.63 29.62
N ALA A 37 -13.42 -8.98 30.60
CA ALA A 37 -13.55 -7.54 30.78
C ALA A 37 -13.15 -6.86 29.48
N PRO A 38 -13.91 -5.86 29.00
CA PRO A 38 -13.51 -5.10 27.84
C PRO A 38 -12.13 -4.53 28.15
N ARG A 39 -11.17 -4.81 27.27
CA ARG A 39 -9.83 -4.24 27.34
C ARG A 39 -10.02 -2.73 27.28
N ALA A 40 -9.78 -2.03 28.37
CA ALA A 40 -9.78 -0.59 28.38
C ALA A 40 -8.83 -0.13 27.29
N ALA A 41 -9.37 0.54 26.28
CA ALA A 41 -8.55 1.21 25.28
C ALA A 41 -7.59 2.13 26.04
N ALA A 42 -6.29 1.90 25.90
CA ALA A 42 -5.30 2.74 26.51
C ALA A 42 -5.56 4.17 26.02
N GLN A 43 -5.82 5.10 26.95
CA GLN A 43 -6.03 6.50 26.56
C GLN A 43 -4.79 6.99 25.82
N PRO A 44 -4.95 7.66 24.66
CA PRO A 44 -3.82 8.20 23.91
C PRO A 44 -3.02 9.15 24.83
N ARG A 45 -1.70 8.98 24.83
CA ARG A 45 -0.81 9.96 25.47
C ARG A 45 -0.97 11.32 24.78
N PRO A 46 -0.85 12.47 25.50
CA PRO A 46 -0.83 13.79 24.85
C PRO A 46 0.24 13.79 23.75
N GLY A 47 -0.15 14.04 22.49
CA GLY A 47 0.69 13.94 21.30
C GLY A 47 0.57 12.64 20.50
N ALA A 48 -0.24 11.65 20.92
CA ALA A 48 -0.37 10.34 20.26
C ALA A 48 -1.39 10.30 19.10
N GLY A 49 -2.15 11.38 18.85
CA GLY A 49 -3.12 11.50 17.75
C GLY A 49 -2.53 12.09 16.49
N PRO A 50 -3.32 12.17 15.41
CA PRO A 50 -2.91 12.85 14.17
C PRO A 50 -2.62 14.34 14.40
N TRP A 51 -1.89 14.94 13.49
CA TRP A 51 -1.60 16.38 13.53
C TRP A 51 -2.90 17.19 13.56
N SER A 52 -2.85 18.40 14.14
CA SER A 52 -3.94 19.35 13.95
C SER A 52 -4.05 19.77 12.48
N PRO A 53 -5.23 20.15 11.99
CA PRO A 53 -5.41 20.69 10.64
C PRO A 53 -4.41 21.80 10.32
N ASP A 54 -4.21 22.76 11.24
CA ASP A 54 -3.25 23.86 11.07
C ASP A 54 -1.80 23.39 10.89
N ARG A 55 -1.38 22.31 11.57
CA ARG A 55 -0.03 21.75 11.40
C ARG A 55 0.10 21.10 10.03
N ALA A 56 -0.89 20.32 9.62
CA ALA A 56 -0.92 19.67 8.32
C ALA A 56 -0.92 20.69 7.18
N ASP A 57 -1.73 21.74 7.31
CA ASP A 57 -1.81 22.83 6.34
C ASP A 57 -0.49 23.59 6.20
N ARG A 58 0.17 23.96 7.33
CA ARG A 58 1.49 24.60 7.29
C ARG A 58 2.51 23.72 6.59
N TRP A 59 2.52 22.43 6.90
CA TRP A 59 3.40 21.46 6.23
C TRP A 59 3.15 21.44 4.72
N TYR A 60 1.89 21.29 4.29
CA TYR A 60 1.53 21.21 2.87
C TYR A 60 1.92 22.48 2.09
N ARG A 61 1.62 23.64 2.65
CA ARG A 61 2.01 24.94 2.02
C ARG A 61 3.53 25.08 1.83
N ALA A 62 4.33 24.53 2.75
CA ALA A 62 5.78 24.54 2.65
C ALA A 62 6.32 23.64 1.54
N GLN A 63 5.56 22.62 1.09
CA GLN A 63 5.99 21.76 -0.01
C GLN A 63 5.71 22.37 -1.40
N GLY A 64 4.78 23.31 -1.50
CA GLY A 64 4.21 23.71 -2.78
C GLY A 64 3.23 22.67 -3.32
N TRP A 65 2.88 22.79 -4.61
CA TRP A 65 1.99 21.80 -5.22
C TRP A 65 2.76 20.52 -5.56
N LEU A 66 2.33 19.39 -4.97
CA LEU A 66 2.97 18.10 -5.12
C LEU A 66 2.46 17.39 -6.38
N VAL A 67 3.39 17.08 -7.28
CA VAL A 67 3.13 16.30 -8.50
C VAL A 67 4.20 15.24 -8.63
N GLY A 68 3.78 13.99 -8.81
CA GLY A 68 4.71 12.88 -8.81
C GLY A 68 4.20 11.61 -9.46
N ALA A 69 4.93 10.54 -9.20
CA ALA A 69 4.57 9.20 -9.66
C ALA A 69 4.89 8.17 -8.59
N ASN A 70 4.15 7.04 -8.61
CA ASN A 70 4.57 5.83 -7.94
C ASN A 70 5.78 5.26 -8.69
N TYR A 71 6.85 4.98 -7.98
CA TYR A 71 8.14 4.66 -8.58
C TYR A 71 8.74 3.36 -8.07
N VAL A 72 9.01 2.49 -9.00
CA VAL A 72 9.92 1.35 -8.89
C VAL A 72 10.90 1.47 -10.05
N THR A 73 12.19 1.28 -9.79
CA THR A 73 13.17 1.34 -10.88
C THR A 73 12.84 0.31 -11.97
N SER A 74 12.97 0.68 -13.23
CA SER A 74 12.59 -0.17 -14.37
C SER A 74 13.29 -1.54 -14.38
N THR A 75 14.38 -1.69 -13.64
CA THR A 75 15.14 -2.94 -13.50
C THR A 75 14.63 -3.85 -12.37
N ALA A 76 13.67 -3.41 -11.57
CA ALA A 76 13.09 -4.19 -10.49
C ALA A 76 11.64 -4.58 -10.80
N ILE A 77 11.25 -5.79 -10.43
CA ILE A 77 9.89 -6.30 -10.59
C ILE A 77 8.98 -5.95 -9.40
N ASN A 78 9.60 -5.67 -8.24
CA ASN A 78 8.91 -5.35 -7.00
C ASN A 78 9.85 -4.60 -6.03
N GLN A 79 9.32 -4.25 -4.87
CA GLN A 79 10.02 -3.54 -3.82
C GLN A 79 11.19 -4.32 -3.20
N LEU A 80 11.15 -5.66 -3.22
CA LEU A 80 12.29 -6.49 -2.78
C LEU A 80 13.45 -6.35 -3.76
N GLU A 81 13.23 -6.56 -5.06
CA GLU A 81 14.28 -6.44 -6.08
C GLU A 81 14.83 -5.00 -6.14
N MET A 82 14.00 -4.00 -5.86
CA MET A 82 14.45 -2.60 -5.84
C MET A 82 15.49 -2.31 -4.77
N PHE A 83 15.39 -2.95 -3.59
CA PHE A 83 16.20 -2.57 -2.43
C PHE A 83 17.07 -3.68 -1.83
N GLN A 84 17.07 -4.90 -2.38
CA GLN A 84 18.02 -5.94 -1.94
C GLN A 84 19.47 -5.57 -2.34
N ALA A 85 20.46 -6.06 -1.59
CA ALA A 85 21.86 -5.72 -1.78
C ALA A 85 22.37 -6.04 -3.19
N ASP A 86 21.95 -7.20 -3.72
CA ASP A 86 22.44 -7.73 -5.01
C ASP A 86 21.79 -7.05 -6.23
N THR A 87 20.66 -6.37 -6.02
CA THR A 87 19.84 -5.84 -7.11
C THR A 87 19.62 -4.32 -7.02
N PHE A 88 20.01 -3.70 -5.91
CA PHE A 88 19.94 -2.24 -5.77
C PHE A 88 20.82 -1.54 -6.81
N HIS A 89 20.20 -0.68 -7.63
CA HIS A 89 20.85 -0.09 -8.80
C HIS A 89 20.88 1.44 -8.75
N PRO A 90 21.77 2.07 -7.95
CA PRO A 90 21.76 3.51 -7.70
C PRO A 90 21.96 4.36 -8.96
N LEU A 91 22.76 3.91 -9.93
CA LEU A 91 22.93 4.64 -11.19
C LEU A 91 21.65 4.67 -12.02
N ARG A 92 20.88 3.57 -12.05
CA ARG A 92 19.60 3.54 -12.75
C ARG A 92 18.58 4.45 -12.08
N ILE A 93 18.52 4.42 -10.74
CA ILE A 93 17.67 5.31 -9.94
C ILE A 93 18.02 6.78 -10.24
N HIS A 94 19.30 7.14 -10.27
CA HIS A 94 19.75 8.50 -10.59
C HIS A 94 19.29 8.95 -11.99
N VAL A 95 19.42 8.10 -12.99
CA VAL A 95 18.99 8.41 -14.36
C VAL A 95 17.46 8.60 -14.42
N GLU A 96 16.70 7.70 -13.84
CA GLU A 96 15.22 7.73 -13.88
C GLU A 96 14.63 8.90 -13.08
N LEU A 97 15.21 9.23 -11.92
CA LEU A 97 14.80 10.43 -11.16
C LEU A 97 15.21 11.72 -11.86
N GLY A 98 16.30 11.72 -12.65
CA GLY A 98 16.65 12.82 -13.55
C GLY A 98 15.58 13.03 -14.64
N TRP A 99 15.04 11.95 -15.19
CA TRP A 99 13.91 12.04 -16.13
C TRP A 99 12.63 12.56 -15.45
N ALA A 100 12.34 12.10 -14.23
CA ALA A 100 11.21 12.59 -13.43
C ALA A 100 11.30 14.10 -13.17
N GLN A 101 12.47 14.58 -12.73
CA GLN A 101 12.75 16.01 -12.57
C GLN A 101 12.55 16.77 -13.88
N SER A 102 13.07 16.24 -14.98
CA SER A 102 12.95 16.86 -16.32
C SER A 102 11.50 16.90 -16.80
N ALA A 103 10.67 15.94 -16.37
CA ALA A 103 9.23 15.93 -16.62
C ALA A 103 8.46 16.97 -15.76
N GLY A 104 9.08 17.54 -14.74
CA GLY A 104 8.47 18.51 -13.83
C GLY A 104 7.88 17.89 -12.55
N LEU A 105 8.22 16.62 -12.24
CA LEU A 105 7.81 15.97 -11.01
C LEU A 105 8.71 16.42 -9.84
N ASN A 106 8.14 16.52 -8.63
CA ASN A 106 8.83 16.93 -7.41
C ASN A 106 8.70 15.93 -6.26
N THR A 107 7.97 14.85 -6.47
CA THR A 107 7.83 13.77 -5.50
C THR A 107 7.73 12.41 -6.20
N VAL A 108 8.08 11.35 -5.49
CA VAL A 108 7.81 9.96 -5.88
C VAL A 108 7.29 9.19 -4.68
N ARG A 109 6.34 8.27 -4.91
CA ARG A 109 5.87 7.32 -3.89
C ARG A 109 6.58 6.00 -4.10
N VAL A 110 7.24 5.50 -3.04
CA VAL A 110 8.19 4.40 -3.13
C VAL A 110 7.89 3.35 -2.08
N PHE A 111 7.73 2.12 -2.51
CA PHE A 111 7.33 1.00 -1.68
C PHE A 111 8.53 0.33 -1.03
N LEU A 112 8.43 0.08 0.27
CA LEU A 112 9.40 -0.65 1.07
C LEU A 112 8.84 -2.04 1.44
N HIS A 113 9.66 -2.87 2.10
CA HIS A 113 9.23 -4.20 2.51
C HIS A 113 9.95 -4.64 3.80
N ASP A 114 9.19 -5.23 4.73
CA ASP A 114 9.69 -5.70 6.03
C ASP A 114 10.78 -6.78 5.92
N GLN A 115 10.73 -7.63 4.90
CA GLN A 115 11.76 -8.66 4.69
C GLN A 115 13.14 -8.06 4.36
N LEU A 116 13.21 -6.85 3.78
CA LEU A 116 14.49 -6.15 3.58
C LEU A 116 15.15 -5.81 4.92
N TRP A 117 14.33 -5.39 5.88
CA TRP A 117 14.76 -5.15 7.26
C TRP A 117 15.20 -6.44 7.96
N ALA A 118 14.37 -7.48 7.89
CA ALA A 118 14.67 -8.77 8.50
C ALA A 118 15.95 -9.42 7.94
N GLN A 119 16.23 -9.20 6.65
CA GLN A 119 17.36 -9.76 5.93
C GLN A 119 18.69 -9.07 6.30
N ASP A 120 18.70 -7.74 6.24
CA ASP A 120 19.89 -6.89 6.41
C ASP A 120 19.49 -5.45 6.76
N TYR A 121 19.04 -5.20 7.99
CA TYR A 121 18.54 -3.88 8.34
C TYR A 121 19.57 -2.75 8.16
N ARG A 122 20.87 -3.02 8.43
CA ARG A 122 21.93 -2.01 8.29
C ARG A 122 22.21 -1.66 6.84
N GLY A 123 22.34 -2.68 5.99
CA GLY A 123 22.52 -2.47 4.55
C GLY A 123 21.28 -1.86 3.91
N PHE A 124 20.08 -2.26 4.33
CA PHE A 124 18.85 -1.64 3.87
C PHE A 124 18.76 -0.16 4.25
N GLN A 125 19.08 0.21 5.48
CA GLN A 125 19.16 1.60 5.90
C GLN A 125 20.19 2.41 5.09
N ALA A 126 21.35 1.82 4.77
CA ALA A 126 22.36 2.48 3.94
C ALA A 126 21.85 2.70 2.50
N ARG A 127 21.16 1.73 1.91
CA ARG A 127 20.55 1.85 0.57
C ARG A 127 19.43 2.89 0.54
N LEU A 128 18.60 2.96 1.59
CA LEU A 128 17.59 4.02 1.71
C LEU A 128 18.23 5.41 1.83
N ALA A 129 19.30 5.55 2.61
CA ALA A 129 20.03 6.82 2.72
C ALA A 129 20.59 7.25 1.35
N GLN A 130 21.14 6.30 0.59
CA GLN A 130 21.63 6.56 -0.77
C GLN A 130 20.48 6.94 -1.72
N PHE A 131 19.34 6.25 -1.63
CA PHE A 131 18.15 6.60 -2.42
C PHE A 131 17.67 8.01 -2.13
N VAL A 132 17.55 8.39 -0.84
CA VAL A 132 17.14 9.75 -0.44
C VAL A 132 18.14 10.81 -0.92
N ALA A 133 19.44 10.53 -0.89
CA ALA A 133 20.46 11.42 -1.42
C ALA A 133 20.29 11.62 -2.95
N ILE A 134 20.12 10.54 -3.70
CA ILE A 134 19.88 10.61 -5.15
C ILE A 134 18.59 11.38 -5.47
N ALA A 135 17.51 11.14 -4.75
CA ALA A 135 16.25 11.87 -4.94
C ALA A 135 16.42 13.37 -4.67
N ALA A 136 17.16 13.73 -3.62
CA ALA A 136 17.46 15.12 -3.29
C ALA A 136 18.31 15.83 -4.36
N ASP A 137 19.27 15.13 -4.99
CA ASP A 137 20.05 15.67 -6.11
C ASP A 137 19.15 16.09 -7.29
N HIS A 138 17.97 15.48 -7.39
CA HIS A 138 16.95 15.80 -8.41
C HIS A 138 15.78 16.65 -7.88
N ASN A 139 15.89 17.23 -6.67
CA ASN A 139 14.82 18.00 -6.01
C ASN A 139 13.51 17.20 -5.88
N ILE A 140 13.61 15.90 -5.69
CA ILE A 140 12.48 14.98 -5.50
C ILE A 140 12.46 14.52 -4.06
N LYS A 141 11.28 14.59 -3.44
CA LYS A 141 11.05 14.09 -2.07
C LYS A 141 10.26 12.79 -2.10
N PRO A 142 10.78 11.68 -1.59
CA PRO A 142 10.03 10.43 -1.54
C PRO A 142 8.95 10.44 -0.46
N LEU A 143 7.75 9.95 -0.79
CA LEU A 143 6.72 9.46 0.11
C LEU A 143 6.91 7.93 0.21
N PHE A 144 7.40 7.45 1.35
CA PHE A 144 7.66 6.02 1.52
C PHE A 144 6.41 5.27 1.98
N VAL A 145 6.12 4.15 1.31
CA VAL A 145 5.08 3.19 1.68
C VAL A 145 5.72 2.07 2.50
N LEU A 146 5.25 1.88 3.73
CA LEU A 146 5.85 0.90 4.64
C LEU A 146 5.31 -0.52 4.41
N PHE A 147 4.00 -0.66 4.29
CA PHE A 147 3.31 -1.93 4.04
C PHE A 147 2.42 -1.84 2.81
N ASP A 148 2.11 -3.00 2.24
CA ASP A 148 1.31 -3.11 1.02
C ASP A 148 0.51 -4.42 1.01
N SER A 149 -0.76 -4.36 0.66
CA SER A 149 -1.64 -5.54 0.58
C SER A 149 -1.93 -5.99 -0.84
N CYS A 150 -1.21 -5.46 -1.85
CA CYS A 150 -1.47 -5.77 -3.25
C CYS A 150 -0.68 -6.97 -3.75
N TRP A 151 -1.34 -7.78 -4.54
CA TRP A 151 -0.89 -8.91 -5.35
C TRP A 151 -0.44 -10.12 -4.53
N ASP A 152 0.76 -10.66 -4.76
CA ASP A 152 1.19 -11.96 -4.22
C ASP A 152 1.35 -11.92 -2.69
N PRO A 153 0.54 -12.66 -1.92
CA PRO A 153 0.57 -12.65 -0.47
C PRO A 153 1.71 -13.48 0.14
N LEU A 154 2.53 -14.14 -0.69
CA LEU A 154 3.61 -15.01 -0.24
C LEU A 154 4.99 -14.49 -0.67
N PRO A 155 5.40 -13.31 -0.19
CA PRO A 155 6.68 -12.71 -0.55
C PRO A 155 7.85 -13.59 -0.12
N LYS A 156 8.90 -13.63 -0.97
CA LYS A 156 10.14 -14.34 -0.66
C LYS A 156 11.32 -13.42 -0.93
N ALA A 157 12.16 -13.22 0.08
CA ALA A 157 13.44 -12.54 -0.08
C ALA A 157 14.39 -13.37 -0.97
N GLY A 158 15.37 -12.71 -1.58
CA GLY A 158 16.32 -13.30 -2.52
C GLY A 158 15.94 -13.05 -3.98
N PRO A 159 16.44 -13.88 -4.91
CA PRO A 159 16.18 -13.67 -6.33
C PRO A 159 14.69 -13.66 -6.64
N GLN A 160 14.25 -12.62 -7.33
CA GLN A 160 12.87 -12.47 -7.74
C GLN A 160 12.62 -13.16 -9.10
N ARG A 161 11.41 -13.66 -9.31
CA ARG A 161 11.04 -14.27 -10.59
C ARG A 161 11.02 -13.23 -11.71
N ALA A 162 11.20 -13.68 -12.93
CA ALA A 162 10.95 -12.83 -14.09
C ALA A 162 9.47 -12.44 -14.18
N PRO A 163 9.13 -11.28 -14.76
CA PRO A 163 7.74 -10.93 -15.02
C PRO A 163 7.07 -11.95 -15.95
N THR A 164 5.80 -12.21 -15.73
CA THR A 164 4.99 -12.96 -16.69
C THR A 164 4.77 -12.06 -17.90
N PRO A 165 5.22 -12.46 -19.11
CA PRO A 165 5.09 -11.59 -20.28
C PRO A 165 3.64 -11.20 -20.55
N GLY A 166 3.39 -9.93 -20.83
CA GLY A 166 2.06 -9.43 -21.16
C GLY A 166 1.10 -9.30 -19.98
N VAL A 167 1.59 -9.42 -18.73
CA VAL A 167 0.75 -9.35 -17.51
C VAL A 167 1.19 -8.19 -16.62
N HIS A 168 0.23 -7.35 -16.29
CA HIS A 168 0.37 -6.19 -15.40
C HIS A 168 0.90 -6.61 -14.03
N ASN A 169 2.00 -6.00 -13.59
CA ASN A 169 2.52 -6.06 -12.23
C ASN A 169 2.61 -7.48 -11.63
N SER A 170 2.88 -8.45 -12.49
CA SER A 170 2.76 -9.89 -12.19
C SER A 170 3.71 -10.40 -11.11
N GLY A 171 4.77 -9.67 -10.78
CA GLY A 171 5.75 -10.04 -9.75
C GLY A 171 5.69 -9.21 -8.48
N TRP A 172 4.68 -8.35 -8.34
CA TRP A 172 4.50 -7.54 -7.14
C TRP A 172 4.10 -8.40 -5.93
N VAL A 173 4.59 -8.05 -4.75
CA VAL A 173 4.40 -8.85 -3.53
C VAL A 173 3.86 -7.99 -2.38
N GLN A 174 3.08 -8.61 -1.50
CA GLN A 174 2.59 -7.97 -0.29
C GLN A 174 3.69 -7.84 0.79
N GLY A 175 3.60 -6.82 1.59
CA GLY A 175 4.40 -6.64 2.80
C GLY A 175 3.54 -5.97 3.91
N PRO A 176 3.34 -6.65 5.08
CA PRO A 176 3.75 -8.01 5.38
C PRO A 176 2.94 -9.03 4.57
N GLY A 177 3.59 -10.15 4.23
CA GLY A 177 2.87 -11.25 3.56
C GLY A 177 1.88 -11.94 4.49
N ALA A 178 0.97 -12.73 3.88
CA ALA A 178 -0.13 -13.41 4.56
C ALA A 178 0.30 -14.23 5.79
N GLU A 179 1.47 -14.86 5.75
CA GLU A 179 2.01 -15.66 6.85
C GLU A 179 2.45 -14.81 8.06
N ARG A 180 2.60 -13.49 7.89
CA ARG A 180 3.12 -12.57 8.91
C ARG A 180 2.05 -11.70 9.57
N LEU A 181 0.84 -11.66 9.03
CA LEU A 181 -0.23 -10.79 9.52
C LEU A 181 -0.65 -11.11 10.97
N ASP A 182 -0.59 -12.37 11.40
CA ASP A 182 -0.91 -12.81 12.77
C ASP A 182 0.25 -13.56 13.47
N ASP A 183 1.44 -13.56 12.87
CA ASP A 183 2.63 -14.16 13.47
C ASP A 183 3.12 -13.33 14.66
N ARG A 184 2.71 -13.73 15.86
CA ARG A 184 3.09 -13.04 17.10
C ARG A 184 4.61 -13.02 17.32
N GLY A 185 5.33 -14.02 16.79
CA GLY A 185 6.79 -14.09 16.86
C GLY A 185 7.46 -13.05 15.96
N TYR A 186 6.78 -12.67 14.88
CA TYR A 186 7.30 -11.70 13.91
C TYR A 186 6.84 -10.25 14.16
N LEU A 187 5.82 -10.04 15.00
CA LEU A 187 5.27 -8.71 15.31
C LEU A 187 6.33 -7.71 15.81
N GLY A 188 7.32 -8.21 16.58
CA GLY A 188 8.46 -7.40 17.01
C GLY A 188 9.30 -6.90 15.85
N THR A 189 9.53 -7.75 14.86
CA THR A 189 10.27 -7.39 13.62
C THR A 189 9.53 -6.34 12.81
N LEU A 190 8.19 -6.45 12.66
CA LEU A 190 7.37 -5.44 11.97
C LEU A 190 7.46 -4.09 12.67
N ARG A 191 7.34 -4.08 14.01
CA ARG A 191 7.50 -2.84 14.79
C ARG A 191 8.90 -2.25 14.63
N ASP A 192 9.94 -3.06 14.74
CA ASP A 192 11.33 -2.60 14.64
C ASP A 192 11.65 -2.07 13.23
N TYR A 193 11.07 -2.68 12.19
CA TYR A 193 11.13 -2.19 10.82
C TYR A 193 10.50 -0.79 10.71
N VAL A 194 9.22 -0.63 11.11
CA VAL A 194 8.51 0.65 11.03
C VAL A 194 9.25 1.73 11.81
N THR A 195 9.58 1.46 13.07
CA THR A 195 10.23 2.45 13.93
C THR A 195 11.66 2.75 13.50
N GLY A 196 12.41 1.74 13.05
CA GLY A 196 13.80 1.89 12.63
C GLY A 196 13.95 2.68 11.34
N VAL A 197 13.10 2.43 10.34
CA VAL A 197 13.07 3.19 9.08
C VAL A 197 12.70 4.65 9.33
N ILE A 198 11.63 4.89 10.08
CA ILE A 198 11.18 6.26 10.39
C ILE A 198 12.22 7.00 11.25
N THR A 199 12.81 6.34 12.24
CA THR A 199 13.83 6.97 13.12
C THR A 199 15.02 7.49 12.32
N GLN A 200 15.44 6.77 11.28
CA GLN A 200 16.57 7.17 10.45
C GLN A 200 16.35 8.54 9.79
N PHE A 201 15.11 8.84 9.40
CA PHE A 201 14.78 10.06 8.64
C PHE A 201 13.80 10.98 9.38
N ARG A 202 13.57 10.78 10.67
CA ARG A 202 12.51 11.49 11.42
C ARG A 202 12.56 13.02 11.35
N ASN A 203 13.73 13.60 11.13
CA ASN A 203 13.96 15.05 11.02
C ASN A 203 14.58 15.44 9.66
N ASP A 204 14.51 14.54 8.67
CA ASP A 204 15.09 14.75 7.34
C ASP A 204 14.04 15.34 6.41
N ASP A 205 14.19 16.60 6.04
CA ASP A 205 13.26 17.35 5.19
C ASP A 205 13.31 16.91 3.72
N ARG A 206 14.25 16.04 3.35
CA ARG A 206 14.30 15.38 2.03
C ARG A 206 13.26 14.29 1.88
N VAL A 207 12.71 13.75 2.99
CA VAL A 207 11.61 12.79 2.98
C VAL A 207 10.28 13.52 3.11
N LEU A 208 9.35 13.27 2.18
CA LEU A 208 8.06 13.93 2.14
C LEU A 208 7.14 13.47 3.28
N GLY A 209 7.01 12.15 3.46
CA GLY A 209 6.06 11.57 4.41
C GLY A 209 6.14 10.05 4.45
N TRP A 210 5.24 9.46 5.23
CA TRP A 210 5.14 8.03 5.47
C TRP A 210 3.72 7.57 5.19
N ASP A 211 3.54 6.79 4.12
CA ASP A 211 2.33 6.04 3.86
C ASP A 211 2.47 4.70 4.59
N VAL A 212 1.74 4.53 5.67
CA VAL A 212 1.97 3.40 6.57
C VAL A 212 1.50 2.08 5.99
N TRP A 213 0.51 2.11 5.09
CA TRP A 213 0.00 0.91 4.43
C TRP A 213 -0.78 1.24 3.16
N ASN A 214 -0.33 0.68 2.02
CA ASN A 214 -1.04 0.77 0.76
C ASN A 214 -2.19 -0.24 0.71
N GLU A 215 -3.41 0.25 0.38
CA GLU A 215 -4.60 -0.57 0.13
C GLU A 215 -4.75 -1.75 1.11
N PRO A 216 -4.80 -1.49 2.43
CA PRO A 216 -4.64 -2.52 3.45
C PRO A 216 -5.64 -3.67 3.35
N ASP A 217 -6.81 -3.42 2.82
CA ASP A 217 -7.91 -4.38 2.63
C ASP A 217 -8.03 -4.92 1.20
N ASN A 218 -7.03 -4.70 0.34
CA ASN A 218 -7.07 -5.22 -1.04
C ASN A 218 -7.20 -6.75 -1.03
N PRO A 219 -8.26 -7.31 -1.65
CA PRO A 219 -8.53 -8.74 -1.60
C PRO A 219 -7.60 -9.58 -2.46
N SER A 220 -6.71 -8.96 -3.25
CA SER A 220 -5.75 -9.64 -4.14
C SER A 220 -6.40 -10.78 -4.93
N ARG A 221 -7.46 -10.50 -5.68
CA ARG A 221 -8.38 -11.49 -6.28
C ARG A 221 -7.69 -12.57 -7.11
N HIS A 222 -6.60 -12.23 -7.80
CA HIS A 222 -5.83 -13.20 -8.61
C HIS A 222 -5.05 -14.19 -7.74
N TYR A 223 -4.94 -13.94 -6.45
CA TYR A 223 -4.29 -14.79 -5.45
C TYR A 223 -5.28 -15.37 -4.43
N ALA A 224 -6.59 -15.34 -4.69
CA ALA A 224 -7.62 -15.75 -3.74
C ALA A 224 -7.45 -17.19 -3.20
N SER A 225 -6.76 -18.07 -3.93
CA SER A 225 -6.48 -19.44 -3.49
C SER A 225 -5.40 -19.55 -2.38
N VAL A 226 -4.58 -18.52 -2.22
CA VAL A 226 -3.47 -18.47 -1.25
C VAL A 226 -3.55 -17.26 -0.34
N GLU A 227 -4.46 -16.34 -0.61
CA GLU A 227 -4.74 -15.17 0.24
C GLU A 227 -5.53 -15.59 1.49
N ARG A 228 -5.34 -14.87 2.56
CA ARG A 228 -6.08 -15.11 3.82
C ARG A 228 -7.52 -14.65 3.73
N ALA A 229 -8.44 -15.55 4.09
CA ALA A 229 -9.87 -15.21 4.14
C ALA A 229 -10.22 -14.18 5.26
N ASP A 230 -9.40 -14.13 6.32
CA ASP A 230 -9.55 -13.23 7.47
C ASP A 230 -8.66 -11.97 7.39
N LYS A 231 -8.04 -11.70 6.23
CA LYS A 231 -7.12 -10.58 6.01
C LYS A 231 -7.67 -9.24 6.50
N GLN A 232 -8.92 -8.90 6.17
CA GLN A 232 -9.52 -7.63 6.58
C GLN A 232 -9.54 -7.47 8.10
N GLN A 233 -9.87 -8.53 8.85
CA GLN A 233 -9.87 -8.49 10.30
C GLN A 233 -8.45 -8.33 10.87
N LEU A 234 -7.48 -9.07 10.34
CA LEU A 234 -6.09 -9.00 10.77
C LEU A 234 -5.49 -7.61 10.51
N VAL A 235 -5.82 -7.04 9.35
CA VAL A 235 -5.38 -5.69 9.01
C VAL A 235 -6.08 -4.64 9.88
N ALA A 236 -7.39 -4.77 10.15
CA ALA A 236 -8.09 -3.88 11.06
C ALA A 236 -7.50 -3.89 12.48
N ASP A 237 -6.94 -5.03 12.93
CA ASP A 237 -6.26 -5.16 14.22
C ASP A 237 -4.82 -4.61 14.18
N LEU A 238 -4.11 -4.70 13.05
CA LEU A 238 -2.70 -4.34 12.93
C LEU A 238 -2.48 -2.88 12.49
N LEU A 239 -3.28 -2.34 11.58
CA LEU A 239 -3.12 -0.99 11.03
C LEU A 239 -3.08 0.11 12.10
N PRO A 240 -3.94 0.11 13.14
CA PRO A 240 -3.83 1.08 14.23
C PRO A 240 -2.52 0.96 15.00
N GLN A 241 -1.97 -0.25 15.12
CA GLN A 241 -0.68 -0.47 15.79
C GLN A 241 0.47 0.09 14.94
N VAL A 242 0.42 -0.07 13.61
CA VAL A 242 1.41 0.50 12.69
C VAL A 242 1.44 2.02 12.79
N PHE A 243 0.27 2.68 12.76
CA PHE A 243 0.18 4.11 13.01
C PHE A 243 0.76 4.49 14.38
N ALA A 244 0.44 3.73 15.44
CA ALA A 244 0.94 3.99 16.78
C ALA A 244 2.48 3.84 16.88
N TRP A 245 3.07 2.84 16.22
CA TRP A 245 4.54 2.66 16.18
C TRP A 245 5.20 3.80 15.42
N ALA A 246 4.67 4.17 14.26
CA ALA A 246 5.17 5.29 13.47
C ALA A 246 5.08 6.61 14.25
N ARG A 247 3.94 6.86 14.90
CA ARG A 247 3.68 8.06 15.71
C ARG A 247 4.59 8.15 16.94
N ALA A 248 4.93 7.01 17.54
CA ALA A 248 5.80 6.97 18.72
C ALA A 248 7.25 7.43 18.41
N VAL A 249 7.66 7.40 17.14
CA VAL A 249 8.96 7.96 16.70
C VAL A 249 8.94 9.49 16.66
N ASP A 250 7.76 10.12 16.62
CA ASP A 250 7.54 11.55 16.48
C ASP A 250 8.25 12.16 15.26
N PRO A 251 7.94 11.70 14.04
CA PRO A 251 8.55 12.23 12.83
C PRO A 251 8.08 13.65 12.53
N ALA A 252 8.98 14.45 11.94
CA ALA A 252 8.65 15.78 11.43
C ALA A 252 7.77 15.72 10.16
N GLN A 253 7.73 14.57 9.51
CA GLN A 253 6.93 14.27 8.32
C GLN A 253 5.56 13.73 8.71
N PRO A 254 4.52 13.91 7.87
CA PRO A 254 3.18 13.37 8.11
C PRO A 254 3.11 11.86 7.93
N LEU A 255 2.16 11.26 8.64
CA LEU A 255 1.71 9.89 8.44
C LEU A 255 0.40 9.89 7.65
N THR A 256 0.23 8.91 6.77
CA THR A 256 -1.01 8.71 6.02
C THR A 256 -1.21 7.23 5.67
N SER A 257 -2.40 6.86 5.24
CA SER A 257 -2.72 5.63 4.50
C SER A 257 -3.91 5.92 3.60
N ALA A 258 -3.79 5.61 2.31
CA ALA A 258 -4.75 6.05 1.31
C ALA A 258 -6.05 5.24 1.35
N VAL A 259 -7.20 5.93 1.42
CA VAL A 259 -8.50 5.33 1.13
C VAL A 259 -8.64 5.13 -0.38
N TRP A 260 -9.19 3.99 -0.82
CA TRP A 260 -9.18 3.63 -2.23
C TRP A 260 -10.51 3.04 -2.74
N GLN A 261 -11.30 2.41 -1.88
CA GLN A 261 -12.58 1.79 -2.23
C GLN A 261 -13.73 2.33 -1.38
N GLY A 262 -14.96 2.09 -1.85
CA GLY A 262 -16.17 2.53 -1.17
C GLY A 262 -16.51 4.00 -1.40
N GLU A 263 -17.50 4.47 -0.64
CA GLU A 263 -17.99 5.84 -0.64
C GLU A 263 -17.68 6.48 0.72
N TRP A 264 -17.08 7.67 0.71
CA TRP A 264 -16.58 8.31 1.94
C TRP A 264 -17.43 9.50 2.41
N ASP A 265 -18.46 9.88 1.64
CA ASP A 265 -19.35 11.02 1.87
C ASP A 265 -20.65 10.69 2.65
N THR A 266 -20.93 9.40 2.85
CA THR A 266 -22.20 8.94 3.44
C THR A 266 -22.20 8.89 4.97
N GLY A 267 -21.07 9.18 5.63
CA GLY A 267 -20.89 8.98 7.07
C GLY A 267 -20.84 7.50 7.48
N SER A 268 -20.82 6.59 6.53
CA SER A 268 -20.69 5.13 6.69
C SER A 268 -19.48 4.65 5.95
N THR A 269 -18.29 4.95 6.48
CA THR A 269 -17.06 4.35 6.01
C THR A 269 -16.94 2.92 6.53
N ASP A 270 -16.34 2.03 5.75
CA ASP A 270 -15.93 0.73 6.27
C ASP A 270 -14.86 0.90 7.38
N VAL A 271 -14.62 -0.18 8.13
CA VAL A 271 -13.73 -0.13 9.31
C VAL A 271 -12.32 0.30 8.94
N ILE A 272 -11.78 -0.18 7.83
CA ILE A 272 -10.41 0.10 7.41
C ILE A 272 -10.27 1.56 6.94
N SER A 273 -11.18 2.02 6.08
CA SER A 273 -11.21 3.43 5.66
C SER A 273 -11.39 4.37 6.86
N GLY A 274 -12.21 4.00 7.84
CA GLY A 274 -12.33 4.75 9.10
C GLY A 274 -10.99 4.87 9.84
N ILE A 275 -10.25 3.76 10.00
CA ILE A 275 -8.93 3.75 10.64
C ILE A 275 -7.94 4.64 9.85
N GLN A 276 -7.94 4.56 8.52
CA GLN A 276 -7.07 5.36 7.65
C GLN A 276 -7.33 6.86 7.84
N LEU A 277 -8.58 7.28 7.74
CA LEU A 277 -8.98 8.69 7.85
C LEU A 277 -8.73 9.25 9.26
N ASP A 278 -9.05 8.49 10.30
CA ASP A 278 -8.93 8.92 11.70
C ASP A 278 -7.48 9.06 12.16
N ASN A 279 -6.53 8.35 11.53
CA ASN A 279 -5.13 8.34 11.95
C ASN A 279 -4.18 9.11 11.03
N SER A 280 -4.64 9.56 9.86
CA SER A 280 -3.82 10.27 8.89
C SER A 280 -3.63 11.75 9.24
N ASP A 281 -2.41 12.25 9.10
CA ASP A 281 -2.08 13.68 9.26
C ASP A 281 -2.48 14.49 8.03
N VAL A 282 -2.30 13.91 6.85
CA VAL A 282 -2.77 14.39 5.55
C VAL A 282 -3.62 13.28 4.92
N ILE A 283 -4.68 13.64 4.24
CA ILE A 283 -5.59 12.66 3.65
C ILE A 283 -5.06 12.23 2.30
N THR A 284 -4.93 10.94 2.09
CA THR A 284 -4.56 10.38 0.78
C THR A 284 -5.64 9.46 0.24
N PHE A 285 -5.77 9.41 -1.09
CA PHE A 285 -6.76 8.55 -1.74
C PHE A 285 -6.25 8.07 -3.11
N HIS A 286 -6.89 7.02 -3.64
CA HIS A 286 -6.70 6.54 -5.01
C HIS A 286 -7.94 6.81 -5.85
N SER A 287 -7.75 7.17 -7.13
CA SER A 287 -8.83 7.35 -8.07
C SER A 287 -8.36 7.07 -9.48
N TYR A 288 -8.83 5.96 -10.04
CA TYR A 288 -8.58 5.58 -11.44
C TYR A 288 -9.79 5.83 -12.35
N GLY A 289 -10.80 6.50 -11.82
CA GLY A 289 -12.03 6.85 -12.54
C GLY A 289 -11.89 8.13 -13.37
N GLU A 290 -12.99 8.46 -14.05
CA GLU A 290 -13.13 9.67 -14.83
C GLU A 290 -13.01 10.95 -13.98
N PRO A 291 -12.79 12.13 -14.61
CA PRO A 291 -12.63 13.41 -13.91
C PRO A 291 -13.75 13.75 -12.93
N ALA A 292 -15.00 13.40 -13.26
CA ALA A 292 -16.14 13.65 -12.37
C ALA A 292 -16.07 12.80 -11.08
N ASP A 293 -15.59 11.54 -11.16
CA ASP A 293 -15.36 10.71 -9.98
C ASP A 293 -14.21 11.28 -9.14
N PHE A 294 -13.15 11.74 -9.77
CA PHE A 294 -12.04 12.38 -9.07
C PHE A 294 -12.47 13.61 -8.27
N GLU A 295 -13.28 14.50 -8.86
CA GLU A 295 -13.82 15.67 -8.15
C GLU A 295 -14.75 15.26 -7.01
N ARG A 296 -15.67 14.30 -7.24
CA ARG A 296 -16.58 13.78 -6.21
C ARG A 296 -15.82 13.22 -5.00
N ARG A 297 -14.73 12.49 -5.23
CA ARG A 297 -13.88 11.96 -4.16
C ARG A 297 -13.20 13.07 -3.35
N ILE A 298 -12.73 14.12 -4.01
CA ILE A 298 -12.18 15.30 -3.32
C ILE A 298 -13.26 15.97 -2.47
N ASP A 299 -14.48 16.13 -3.00
CA ASP A 299 -15.60 16.74 -2.27
C ASP A 299 -16.00 15.93 -1.04
N ALA A 300 -15.96 14.60 -1.12
CA ALA A 300 -16.22 13.72 0.00
C ALA A 300 -15.18 13.86 1.13
N LEU A 301 -13.92 14.09 0.78
CA LEU A 301 -12.81 14.21 1.75
C LEU A 301 -12.59 15.63 2.28
N ALA A 302 -13.06 16.66 1.56
CA ALA A 302 -12.87 18.06 1.94
C ALA A 302 -13.37 18.42 3.35
N PRO A 303 -14.49 17.86 3.86
CA PRO A 303 -14.97 18.13 5.23
C PRO A 303 -14.01 17.72 6.35
N LEU A 304 -12.99 16.90 6.06
CA LEU A 304 -11.98 16.51 7.05
C LEU A 304 -11.01 17.64 7.40
N ASP A 305 -11.04 18.76 6.65
CA ASP A 305 -10.25 19.98 6.87
C ASP A 305 -8.75 19.69 7.00
N ARG A 306 -8.23 18.88 6.07
CA ARG A 306 -6.83 18.48 5.97
C ARG A 306 -6.35 18.54 4.52
N PRO A 307 -5.04 18.75 4.27
CA PRO A 307 -4.49 18.63 2.93
C PRO A 307 -4.82 17.26 2.31
N ILE A 308 -5.14 17.26 1.04
CA ILE A 308 -5.54 16.06 0.29
C ILE A 308 -4.50 15.77 -0.80
N LEU A 309 -4.12 14.51 -0.95
CA LEU A 309 -3.29 14.03 -2.04
C LEU A 309 -3.94 12.80 -2.69
N CYS A 310 -4.07 12.80 -4.01
CA CYS A 310 -4.31 11.59 -4.76
C CYS A 310 -2.97 10.88 -4.98
N THR A 311 -2.75 9.76 -4.29
CA THR A 311 -1.49 9.03 -4.36
C THR A 311 -1.45 8.00 -5.48
N GLU A 312 -2.59 7.76 -6.14
CA GLU A 312 -2.65 6.94 -7.35
C GLU A 312 -3.77 7.42 -8.28
N TYR A 313 -3.40 7.75 -9.51
CA TYR A 313 -4.30 7.98 -10.64
C TYR A 313 -3.61 7.51 -11.93
N LEU A 314 -4.20 7.74 -13.07
CA LEU A 314 -3.74 7.38 -14.40
C LEU A 314 -4.08 5.92 -14.76
N ALA A 315 -5.21 5.77 -15.42
CA ALA A 315 -5.64 4.56 -16.12
C ALA A 315 -6.29 5.01 -17.42
N ARG A 316 -5.48 5.23 -18.45
CA ARG A 316 -5.91 5.94 -19.69
C ARG A 316 -7.16 5.37 -20.33
N PRO A 317 -7.30 4.04 -20.50
CA PRO A 317 -8.51 3.47 -21.06
C PRO A 317 -9.77 3.67 -20.20
N LEU A 318 -9.62 4.00 -18.91
CA LEU A 318 -10.74 4.27 -18.00
C LEU A 318 -11.07 5.76 -17.87
N GLY A 319 -10.44 6.64 -18.66
CA GLY A 319 -10.66 8.07 -18.62
C GLY A 319 -9.87 8.83 -17.55
N SER A 320 -9.09 8.15 -16.73
CA SER A 320 -8.15 8.80 -15.79
C SER A 320 -6.87 9.12 -16.54
N THR A 321 -6.74 10.36 -17.02
CA THR A 321 -5.60 10.81 -17.83
C THR A 321 -4.85 11.97 -17.18
N VAL A 322 -3.61 12.20 -17.60
CA VAL A 322 -2.81 13.36 -17.14
C VAL A 322 -3.51 14.67 -17.51
N ALA A 323 -4.02 14.75 -18.75
CA ALA A 323 -4.64 15.97 -19.29
C ALA A 323 -5.91 16.36 -18.55
N ASP A 324 -6.69 15.39 -18.07
CA ASP A 324 -7.97 15.65 -17.42
C ASP A 324 -7.85 15.78 -15.90
N ILE A 325 -7.00 14.96 -15.26
CA ILE A 325 -6.89 14.91 -13.79
C ILE A 325 -6.01 16.02 -13.22
N LEU A 326 -4.81 16.29 -13.80
CA LEU A 326 -3.87 17.25 -13.20
C LEU A 326 -4.40 18.69 -13.14
N PRO A 327 -5.13 19.22 -14.17
CA PRO A 327 -5.73 20.55 -14.06
C PRO A 327 -6.75 20.66 -12.93
N ILE A 328 -7.52 19.60 -12.66
CA ILE A 328 -8.46 19.53 -11.54
C ILE A 328 -7.69 19.54 -10.23
N ALA A 329 -6.70 18.65 -10.08
CA ALA A 329 -5.88 18.55 -8.90
C ALA A 329 -5.22 19.88 -8.54
N LYS A 330 -4.65 20.59 -9.53
CA LYS A 330 -4.07 21.91 -9.33
C LYS A 330 -5.09 22.95 -8.88
N ARG A 331 -6.26 23.04 -9.54
CA ARG A 331 -7.34 23.96 -9.19
C ARG A 331 -7.85 23.71 -7.76
N ARG A 332 -7.97 22.44 -7.38
CA ARG A 332 -8.44 22.01 -6.06
C ARG A 332 -7.33 22.02 -4.99
N LYS A 333 -6.08 22.34 -5.36
CA LYS A 333 -4.89 22.31 -4.49
C LYS A 333 -4.63 20.92 -3.90
N VAL A 334 -4.93 19.88 -4.62
CA VAL A 334 -4.70 18.47 -4.28
C VAL A 334 -3.37 18.04 -4.91
N GLY A 335 -2.49 17.40 -4.12
CA GLY A 335 -1.31 16.74 -4.67
C GLY A 335 -1.73 15.55 -5.52
N ALA A 336 -0.99 15.22 -6.59
CA ALA A 336 -1.36 14.12 -7.48
C ALA A 336 -0.15 13.32 -7.95
N LEU A 337 -0.18 12.02 -7.68
CA LEU A 337 0.85 11.06 -8.08
C LEU A 337 0.22 9.98 -8.97
N ASN A 338 0.69 9.87 -10.20
CA ASN A 338 0.21 8.81 -11.10
C ASN A 338 0.84 7.45 -10.73
N TRP A 339 0.17 6.37 -11.11
CA TRP A 339 0.77 5.04 -11.05
C TRP A 339 1.72 4.86 -12.25
N GLY A 340 2.98 4.39 -11.95
CA GLY A 340 3.99 4.11 -12.95
C GLY A 340 4.73 5.35 -13.48
N LEU A 341 6.05 5.32 -13.40
CA LEU A 341 6.92 6.36 -13.94
C LEU A 341 7.61 5.91 -15.21
N VAL A 342 8.33 4.79 -15.16
CA VAL A 342 9.15 4.27 -16.26
C VAL A 342 8.77 2.83 -16.54
N ALA A 343 8.46 2.54 -17.78
CA ALA A 343 8.17 1.18 -18.24
C ALA A 343 9.35 0.23 -17.96
N GLY A 344 9.07 -0.85 -17.28
CA GLY A 344 10.09 -1.80 -16.83
C GLY A 344 9.54 -3.18 -16.53
N LYS A 345 10.19 -3.88 -15.62
CA LYS A 345 9.83 -5.25 -15.21
C LYS A 345 8.44 -5.36 -14.59
N THR A 346 7.91 -4.28 -14.01
CA THR A 346 6.54 -4.23 -13.48
C THR A 346 5.48 -4.37 -14.56
N GLN A 347 5.79 -3.98 -15.81
CA GLN A 347 4.86 -4.05 -16.95
C GLN A 347 3.51 -3.34 -16.67
N THR A 348 3.52 -2.26 -15.91
CA THR A 348 2.32 -1.52 -15.51
C THR A 348 1.64 -0.77 -16.67
N TYR A 349 2.26 -0.75 -17.84
CA TYR A 349 1.64 -0.30 -19.09
C TYR A 349 0.60 -1.26 -19.66
N PHE A 350 0.57 -2.54 -19.24
CA PHE A 350 -0.55 -3.43 -19.54
C PHE A 350 -1.75 -3.13 -18.64
N PRO A 351 -3.00 -3.31 -19.11
CA PRO A 351 -4.18 -3.14 -18.28
C PRO A 351 -4.40 -4.31 -17.31
N TRP A 352 -5.28 -4.12 -16.33
CA TRP A 352 -5.53 -5.12 -15.28
C TRP A 352 -6.14 -6.42 -15.80
N ASP A 353 -6.93 -6.38 -16.88
CA ASP A 353 -7.49 -7.59 -17.52
C ASP A 353 -6.45 -8.51 -18.14
N SER A 354 -5.19 -8.06 -18.21
CA SER A 354 -4.04 -8.87 -18.61
C SER A 354 -3.79 -10.09 -17.71
N TRP A 355 -4.34 -10.07 -16.50
CA TRP A 355 -4.31 -11.23 -15.62
C TRP A 355 -5.21 -12.38 -16.09
N GLU A 356 -6.33 -12.09 -16.76
CA GLU A 356 -7.21 -13.07 -17.40
C GLU A 356 -6.79 -13.32 -18.86
N HIS A 357 -6.29 -12.28 -19.51
CA HIS A 357 -5.98 -12.28 -20.95
C HIS A 357 -4.59 -11.66 -21.20
N PRO A 358 -3.48 -12.42 -20.99
CA PRO A 358 -2.14 -11.90 -21.22
C PRO A 358 -1.97 -11.33 -22.63
N TYR A 359 -1.40 -10.15 -22.72
CA TYR A 359 -1.22 -9.44 -23.98
C TYR A 359 -0.01 -9.99 -24.75
N PRO A 360 -0.15 -10.33 -26.04
CA PRO A 360 0.95 -10.84 -26.85
C PRO A 360 1.95 -9.76 -27.29
N SER A 361 1.58 -8.48 -27.16
CA SER A 361 2.38 -7.32 -27.51
C SER A 361 2.02 -6.13 -26.64
N ILE A 362 2.88 -5.13 -26.59
CA ILE A 362 2.61 -3.86 -25.89
C ILE A 362 1.40 -3.19 -26.55
N PRO A 363 0.38 -2.75 -25.76
CA PRO A 363 -0.81 -2.11 -26.29
C PRO A 363 -0.48 -0.72 -26.86
N ASP A 364 -1.24 -0.26 -27.86
CA ASP A 364 -1.09 1.08 -28.45
C ASP A 364 -1.36 2.20 -27.44
N VAL A 365 -2.26 1.95 -26.49
CA VAL A 365 -2.54 2.85 -25.35
C VAL A 365 -2.09 2.18 -24.07
N TRP A 366 -1.05 2.74 -23.46
CA TRP A 366 -0.56 2.24 -22.16
C TRP A 366 -1.54 2.54 -21.04
N PHE A 367 -1.70 1.58 -20.16
CA PHE A 367 -2.60 1.73 -19.02
C PHE A 367 -2.06 2.78 -18.04
N HIS A 368 -0.82 2.59 -17.61
CA HIS A 368 -0.06 3.50 -16.74
C HIS A 368 1.26 3.92 -17.41
N ASP A 369 2.24 4.28 -16.61
CA ASP A 369 3.58 4.74 -16.97
C ASP A 369 3.63 6.00 -17.85
N LEU A 370 4.54 6.91 -17.51
CA LEU A 370 4.75 8.15 -18.28
C LEU A 370 5.86 8.02 -19.30
N LEU A 371 6.90 7.24 -19.00
CA LEU A 371 8.14 7.18 -19.76
C LEU A 371 8.43 5.75 -20.23
N GLN A 372 9.00 5.66 -21.40
CA GLN A 372 9.59 4.44 -21.93
C GLN A 372 10.86 4.09 -21.15
N SER A 373 11.37 2.86 -21.31
CA SER A 373 12.56 2.38 -20.61
C SER A 373 13.86 3.14 -20.96
N ASP A 374 13.84 3.93 -22.00
CA ASP A 374 14.94 4.83 -22.42
C ASP A 374 14.72 6.30 -22.02
N GLY A 375 13.65 6.60 -21.29
CA GLY A 375 13.31 7.92 -20.79
C GLY A 375 12.50 8.80 -21.74
N ARG A 376 12.21 8.33 -22.96
CA ARG A 376 11.31 9.06 -23.86
C ARG A 376 9.88 9.03 -23.28
N PRO A 377 9.13 10.11 -23.37
CA PRO A 377 7.71 10.09 -23.04
C PRO A 377 6.98 9.00 -23.80
N PHE A 378 6.02 8.33 -23.15
CA PHE A 378 5.01 7.58 -23.89
C PHE A 378 4.13 8.54 -24.71
N ARG A 379 3.75 9.69 -24.11
CA ARG A 379 3.03 10.77 -24.75
C ARG A 379 3.66 12.11 -24.43
N ASP A 380 4.11 12.82 -25.46
CA ASP A 380 4.73 14.14 -25.30
C ASP A 380 3.77 15.18 -24.71
N ASP A 381 2.49 15.14 -25.09
CA ASP A 381 1.46 16.05 -24.63
C ASP A 381 1.20 15.90 -23.11
N GLU A 382 1.33 14.70 -22.54
CA GLU A 382 1.20 14.50 -21.10
C GLU A 382 2.37 15.15 -20.33
N ILE A 383 3.59 14.97 -20.79
CA ILE A 383 4.77 15.61 -20.17
C ILE A 383 4.72 17.13 -20.33
N GLN A 384 4.24 17.63 -21.47
CA GLN A 384 4.03 19.06 -21.66
C GLN A 384 2.99 19.61 -20.68
N THR A 385 1.89 18.89 -20.46
CA THR A 385 0.85 19.24 -19.48
C THR A 385 1.44 19.31 -18.06
N VAL A 386 2.23 18.30 -17.64
CA VAL A 386 2.90 18.32 -16.34
C VAL A 386 3.77 19.56 -16.22
N ARG A 387 4.68 19.82 -17.18
CA ARG A 387 5.58 20.98 -17.17
C ARG A 387 4.85 22.32 -17.11
N GLN A 388 3.80 22.49 -17.92
CA GLN A 388 2.98 23.72 -17.92
C GLN A 388 2.34 23.97 -16.54
N LEU A 389 1.84 22.92 -15.92
CA LEU A 389 1.16 23.02 -14.64
C LEU A 389 2.14 23.21 -13.47
N THR A 390 3.35 22.66 -13.54
CA THR A 390 4.37 22.78 -12.48
C THR A 390 5.26 24.01 -12.62
N GLY A 391 5.17 24.74 -13.73
CA GLY A 391 6.02 25.90 -14.01
C GLY A 391 7.44 25.52 -14.42
N GLY A 392 7.65 24.27 -14.82
CA GLY A 392 8.93 23.79 -15.37
C GLY A 392 9.28 24.53 -16.66
N ALA A 393 10.43 25.21 -16.69
CA ALA A 393 10.92 25.87 -17.88
C ALA A 393 11.09 24.83 -19.01
N MET A 394 10.61 25.15 -20.21
CA MET A 394 10.97 24.39 -21.41
C MET A 394 12.49 24.55 -21.62
N HIS A 395 13.28 23.62 -21.14
CA HIS A 395 14.62 23.44 -21.68
C HIS A 395 14.45 22.82 -23.09
N LEU A 396 14.34 23.69 -24.08
CA LEU A 396 14.63 23.32 -25.46
C LEU A 396 16.12 22.97 -25.46
N GLY A 397 16.44 21.68 -25.36
CA GLY A 397 17.78 21.21 -25.64
C GLY A 397 18.21 21.63 -27.04
N PRO A 398 19.52 21.84 -27.30
CA PRO A 398 20.00 22.16 -28.64
C PRO A 398 19.62 21.03 -29.58
N GLN A 399 19.06 21.43 -30.77
CA GLN A 399 18.77 20.56 -31.90
C GLN A 399 20.04 19.91 -32.45
#